data_4b0baa58037d9a13bae5dddb332f842e
#
_entry.id   4b0baa58037d9a13bae5dddb332f842e
#
_cell.length_a   1.000
_cell.length_b   1.000
_cell.length_c   1.000
_cell.angle_alpha   90.00
_cell.angle_beta   90.00
_cell.angle_gamma   90.00
#
_symmetry.space_group_name_H-M   'P 1'
#
loop_
_entity.id
_entity.type
_entity.pdbx_description
1 polymer ?
#
loop_
_entity_poly.entity_id
_entity_poly.type
_entity_poly.pdbx_seq_one_letter_code
_entity_poly.pdbx_strand_id
1 'polypeptide(L)'
;MTFRLIARLTPVAVALLAVAPLGAQTSPAKPVLKPAPHAIQVLQIASSEIKLPPAFQMAIYEHALDEIKKTALFQEIYRDGDRRAASATDLVTLRTDVTGFKQGSAMARQVTTVAGKTSIKVHIEVVKGDGTVLAQKDVEGKVRFFGENMRATFDLSKSIAKALKENFQKPAPAGKS
;
A
#
# COMPACT_ATOMS: atom_id res chain seq x y z
N MET A 1 45.07 54.31 54.99
CA MET A 1 43.62 54.57 55.25
C MET A 1 42.86 54.15 54.03
N THR A 2 42.22 53.02 54.08
CA THR A 2 41.58 52.37 52.94
C THR A 2 40.07 52.32 53.21
N PHE A 3 39.32 53.10 52.44
CA PHE A 3 37.87 53.08 52.48
C PHE A 3 37.34 51.94 51.56
N ARG A 4 36.67 50.96 52.15
CA ARG A 4 35.94 49.93 51.42
C ARG A 4 34.51 50.41 51.22
N LEU A 5 34.11 50.59 49.95
CA LEU A 5 32.74 50.84 49.55
C LEU A 5 32.08 49.49 49.20
N ILE A 6 31.12 49.09 49.96
CA ILE A 6 30.33 47.86 49.72
C ILE A 6 29.08 48.27 48.95
N ALA A 7 29.04 47.93 47.66
CA ALA A 7 27.85 48.08 46.83
C ALA A 7 26.98 46.82 46.99
N ARG A 8 25.77 46.98 47.52
CA ARG A 8 24.76 45.90 47.61
C ARG A 8 24.02 45.81 46.28
N LEU A 9 24.22 44.73 45.51
CA LEU A 9 23.37 44.36 44.37
C LEU A 9 22.15 43.61 44.87
N THR A 10 20.97 44.17 44.62
CA THR A 10 19.68 43.47 44.77
C THR A 10 19.40 42.68 43.51
N PRO A 11 19.05 41.37 43.57
CA PRO A 11 18.64 40.64 42.37
C PRO A 11 17.16 40.92 42.09
N VAL A 12 16.88 41.45 40.91
CA VAL A 12 15.53 41.53 40.36
C VAL A 12 15.20 40.15 39.79
N ALA A 13 14.26 39.46 40.39
CA ALA A 13 13.72 38.20 39.90
C ALA A 13 12.73 38.50 38.75
N VAL A 14 13.15 38.20 37.52
CA VAL A 14 12.30 38.22 36.34
C VAL A 14 11.59 36.87 36.28
N ALA A 15 10.29 36.84 36.61
CA ALA A 15 9.43 35.67 36.42
C ALA A 15 9.09 35.55 34.92
N LEU A 16 9.75 34.58 34.22
CA LEU A 16 9.35 34.18 32.87
C LEU A 16 8.09 33.32 32.94
N LEU A 17 6.95 33.89 32.56
CA LEU A 17 5.72 33.14 32.29
C LEU A 17 5.92 32.36 30.97
N ALA A 18 6.19 31.07 31.06
CA ALA A 18 6.20 30.15 29.92
C ALA A 18 4.76 29.92 29.44
N VAL A 19 4.36 30.59 28.38
CA VAL A 19 3.13 30.28 27.64
C VAL A 19 3.39 29.00 26.83
N ALA A 20 2.88 27.87 27.31
CA ALA A 20 2.89 26.63 26.55
C ALA A 20 1.92 26.78 25.35
N PRO A 21 2.39 26.52 24.10
CA PRO A 21 1.46 26.47 22.98
C PRO A 21 0.58 25.22 23.17
N LEU A 22 -0.75 25.39 23.24
CA LEU A 22 -1.71 24.32 23.07
C LEU A 22 -1.50 23.77 21.66
N GLY A 23 -0.72 22.70 21.55
CA GLY A 23 -0.62 21.92 20.32
C GLY A 23 -1.99 21.34 19.99
N ALA A 24 -2.66 21.93 19.04
CA ALA A 24 -3.85 21.35 18.42
C ALA A 24 -3.42 19.98 17.85
N GLN A 25 -3.79 18.90 18.53
CA GLN A 25 -3.69 17.55 18.00
C GLN A 25 -4.68 17.46 16.84
N THR A 26 -4.23 17.75 15.64
CA THR A 26 -4.95 17.41 14.41
C THR A 26 -5.03 15.88 14.36
N SER A 27 -6.18 15.35 14.77
CA SER A 27 -6.54 13.94 14.51
C SER A 27 -6.30 13.69 13.02
N PRO A 28 -5.60 12.60 12.64
CA PRO A 28 -5.40 12.28 11.23
C PRO A 28 -6.78 12.15 10.58
N ALA A 29 -7.09 13.05 9.66
CA ALA A 29 -8.34 13.01 8.91
C ALA A 29 -8.43 11.65 8.23
N LYS A 30 -9.56 10.95 8.47
CA LYS A 30 -9.83 9.67 7.80
C LYS A 30 -9.71 9.89 6.30
N PRO A 31 -8.91 9.08 5.57
CA PRO A 31 -8.70 9.29 4.14
C PRO A 31 -10.06 9.29 3.43
N VAL A 32 -10.33 10.33 2.67
CA VAL A 32 -11.53 10.42 1.85
C VAL A 32 -11.37 9.44 0.69
N LEU A 33 -12.14 8.36 0.72
CA LEU A 33 -12.11 7.35 -0.33
C LEU A 33 -12.67 7.94 -1.63
N LYS A 34 -11.97 7.72 -2.74
CA LYS A 34 -12.44 8.12 -4.07
C LYS A 34 -13.51 7.14 -4.56
N PRO A 35 -14.51 7.56 -5.36
CA PRO A 35 -15.38 6.63 -6.06
C PRO A 35 -14.52 5.68 -6.91
N ALA A 36 -14.84 4.38 -6.89
CA ALA A 36 -14.13 3.43 -7.75
C ALA A 36 -14.48 3.72 -9.21
N PRO A 37 -13.51 3.67 -10.12
CA PRO A 37 -13.76 3.69 -11.55
C PRO A 37 -14.67 2.54 -11.98
N HIS A 38 -15.34 2.67 -13.14
CA HIS A 38 -16.22 1.63 -13.65
C HIS A 38 -15.47 0.34 -13.99
N ALA A 39 -14.32 0.47 -14.64
CA ALA A 39 -13.54 -0.64 -15.14
C ALA A 39 -12.08 -0.58 -14.70
N ILE A 40 -11.48 -1.76 -14.52
CA ILE A 40 -10.05 -1.90 -14.25
C ILE A 40 -9.44 -2.94 -15.21
N GLN A 41 -8.31 -2.60 -15.82
CA GLN A 41 -7.46 -3.54 -16.51
C GLN A 41 -6.26 -3.90 -15.64
N VAL A 42 -6.06 -5.18 -15.40
CA VAL A 42 -4.92 -5.68 -14.61
C VAL A 42 -3.84 -6.10 -15.59
N LEU A 43 -2.69 -5.42 -15.56
CA LEU A 43 -1.54 -5.79 -16.39
C LEU A 43 -0.77 -6.95 -15.76
N GLN A 44 -0.01 -7.67 -16.58
CA GLN A 44 0.93 -8.68 -16.10
C GLN A 44 1.95 -8.05 -15.15
N ILE A 45 2.46 -8.87 -14.24
CA ILE A 45 3.42 -8.43 -13.23
C ILE A 45 4.74 -8.09 -13.92
N ALA A 46 5.19 -6.85 -13.80
CA ALA A 46 6.52 -6.45 -14.21
C ALA A 46 7.56 -6.91 -13.18
N SER A 47 8.67 -7.44 -13.66
CA SER A 47 9.80 -7.89 -12.83
C SER A 47 11.12 -7.57 -13.51
N SER A 48 11.30 -6.30 -13.87
CA SER A 48 12.43 -5.82 -14.66
C SER A 48 13.75 -5.88 -13.89
N GLU A 49 13.73 -5.49 -12.63
CA GLU A 49 14.92 -5.43 -11.78
C GLU A 49 15.11 -6.70 -10.92
N ILE A 50 14.00 -7.27 -10.47
CA ILE A 50 14.00 -8.43 -9.58
C ILE A 50 13.52 -9.66 -10.35
N LYS A 51 14.39 -10.68 -10.51
CA LYS A 51 14.00 -11.94 -11.15
C LYS A 51 13.01 -12.71 -10.28
N LEU A 52 11.73 -12.63 -10.64
CA LEU A 52 10.68 -13.47 -10.06
C LEU A 52 10.44 -14.67 -10.98
N PRO A 53 10.43 -15.91 -10.47
CA PRO A 53 10.14 -17.08 -11.31
C PRO A 53 8.77 -16.95 -12.02
N PRO A 54 8.63 -17.37 -13.29
CA PRO A 54 7.39 -17.24 -14.06
C PRO A 54 6.16 -17.82 -13.35
N ALA A 55 6.32 -18.92 -12.64
CA ALA A 55 5.22 -19.53 -11.87
C ALA A 55 4.67 -18.59 -10.78
N PHE A 56 5.55 -17.80 -10.13
CA PHE A 56 5.12 -16.80 -9.16
C PHE A 56 4.42 -15.61 -9.83
N GLN A 57 4.96 -15.13 -10.96
CA GLN A 57 4.34 -14.03 -11.72
C GLN A 57 2.93 -14.40 -12.14
N MET A 58 2.74 -15.58 -12.74
CA MET A 58 1.44 -16.09 -13.16
C MET A 58 0.49 -16.26 -11.97
N ALA A 59 0.96 -16.85 -10.88
CA ALA A 59 0.14 -17.06 -9.69
C ALA A 59 -0.30 -15.74 -9.06
N ILE A 60 0.57 -14.72 -8.96
CA ILE A 60 0.20 -13.41 -8.45
C ILE A 60 -0.87 -12.78 -9.35
N TYR A 61 -0.67 -12.84 -10.67
CA TYR A 61 -1.59 -12.27 -11.64
C TYR A 61 -3.00 -12.87 -11.52
N GLU A 62 -3.11 -14.20 -11.54
CA GLU A 62 -4.40 -14.89 -11.44
C GLU A 62 -5.07 -14.66 -10.09
N HIS A 63 -4.32 -14.78 -8.99
CA HIS A 63 -4.87 -14.54 -7.66
C HIS A 63 -5.27 -13.06 -7.46
N ALA A 64 -4.54 -12.11 -8.07
CA ALA A 64 -4.91 -10.70 -8.00
C ALA A 64 -6.25 -10.44 -8.70
N LEU A 65 -6.44 -11.00 -9.89
CA LEU A 65 -7.73 -10.93 -10.61
C LEU A 65 -8.88 -11.46 -9.75
N ASP A 66 -8.69 -12.63 -9.12
CA ASP A 66 -9.70 -13.24 -8.27
C ASP A 66 -10.00 -12.39 -7.01
N GLU A 67 -8.97 -11.89 -6.33
CA GLU A 67 -9.15 -11.09 -5.12
C GLU A 67 -9.75 -9.71 -5.45
N ILE A 68 -9.38 -9.09 -6.57
CA ILE A 68 -9.98 -7.83 -7.04
C ILE A 68 -11.47 -8.04 -7.34
N LYS A 69 -11.82 -9.14 -8.03
CA LYS A 69 -13.22 -9.49 -8.30
C LYS A 69 -14.05 -9.62 -7.03
N LYS A 70 -13.51 -10.23 -5.98
CA LYS A 70 -14.18 -10.37 -4.67
C LYS A 70 -14.41 -9.02 -3.97
N THR A 71 -13.68 -7.96 -4.32
CA THR A 71 -13.90 -6.63 -3.73
C THR A 71 -15.23 -6.02 -4.17
N ALA A 72 -15.70 -6.37 -5.37
CA ALA A 72 -16.84 -5.75 -6.04
C ALA A 72 -16.73 -4.21 -6.14
N LEU A 73 -15.49 -3.70 -6.24
CA LEU A 73 -15.22 -2.26 -6.45
C LEU A 73 -15.48 -1.85 -7.89
N PHE A 74 -15.09 -2.72 -8.84
CA PHE A 74 -15.20 -2.47 -10.27
C PHE A 74 -16.31 -3.32 -10.87
N GLN A 75 -17.05 -2.75 -11.82
CA GLN A 75 -18.10 -3.49 -12.53
C GLN A 75 -17.51 -4.39 -13.60
N GLU A 76 -16.41 -3.96 -14.21
CA GLU A 76 -15.70 -4.69 -15.25
C GLU A 76 -14.23 -4.84 -14.89
N ILE A 77 -13.71 -6.06 -15.09
CA ILE A 77 -12.31 -6.39 -14.85
C ILE A 77 -11.76 -7.04 -16.12
N TYR A 78 -10.76 -6.39 -16.69
CA TYR A 78 -10.10 -6.84 -17.90
C TYR A 78 -8.71 -7.39 -17.59
N ARG A 79 -8.35 -8.42 -18.34
CA ARG A 79 -6.99 -8.97 -18.35
C ARG A 79 -6.07 -8.11 -19.19
N ASP A 80 -4.77 -8.29 -19.02
CA ASP A 80 -3.78 -7.74 -19.93
C ASP A 80 -4.02 -8.25 -21.35
N GLY A 81 -3.96 -7.34 -22.34
CA GLY A 81 -4.21 -7.66 -23.74
C GLY A 81 -5.69 -7.87 -24.11
N ASP A 82 -6.65 -7.71 -23.20
CA ASP A 82 -8.07 -7.78 -23.54
C ASP A 82 -8.48 -6.58 -24.38
N ARG A 83 -8.83 -6.83 -25.66
CA ARG A 83 -9.21 -5.76 -26.61
C ARG A 83 -10.47 -5.00 -26.19
N ARG A 84 -11.35 -5.60 -25.39
CA ARG A 84 -12.57 -4.96 -24.89
C ARG A 84 -12.25 -3.80 -23.95
N ALA A 85 -11.11 -3.82 -23.30
CA ALA A 85 -10.67 -2.74 -22.43
C ALA A 85 -10.57 -1.39 -23.19
N ALA A 86 -10.23 -1.41 -24.47
CA ALA A 86 -10.09 -0.19 -25.28
C ALA A 86 -11.41 0.58 -25.46
N SER A 87 -12.56 -0.09 -25.33
CA SER A 87 -13.90 0.52 -25.44
C SER A 87 -14.56 0.75 -24.08
N ALA A 88 -13.90 0.39 -22.98
CA ALA A 88 -14.44 0.55 -21.64
C ALA A 88 -14.48 2.02 -21.22
N THR A 89 -15.59 2.42 -20.61
CA THR A 89 -15.74 3.76 -20.02
C THR A 89 -15.10 3.82 -18.65
N ASP A 90 -14.48 4.95 -18.29
CA ASP A 90 -13.83 5.18 -17.00
C ASP A 90 -12.87 4.03 -16.62
N LEU A 91 -12.05 3.62 -17.60
CA LEU A 91 -11.06 2.56 -17.42
C LEU A 91 -9.84 3.08 -16.66
N VAL A 92 -9.39 2.29 -15.69
CA VAL A 92 -8.07 2.45 -15.07
C VAL A 92 -7.23 1.21 -15.28
N THR A 93 -5.93 1.36 -15.20
CA THR A 93 -4.96 0.28 -15.34
C THR A 93 -4.26 0.05 -14.02
N LEU A 94 -4.26 -1.18 -13.52
CA LEU A 94 -3.44 -1.61 -12.40
C LEU A 94 -2.09 -2.10 -12.95
N ARG A 95 -1.04 -1.40 -12.58
CA ARG A 95 0.35 -1.78 -12.81
C ARG A 95 0.91 -2.38 -11.54
N THR A 96 1.72 -3.42 -11.66
CA THR A 96 2.36 -4.08 -10.52
C THR A 96 3.81 -4.35 -10.88
N ASP A 97 4.75 -3.78 -10.14
CA ASP A 97 6.18 -4.00 -10.33
C ASP A 97 6.80 -4.66 -9.12
N VAL A 98 7.65 -5.67 -9.34
CA VAL A 98 8.32 -6.44 -8.26
C VAL A 98 9.51 -5.64 -7.75
N THR A 99 9.42 -5.21 -6.49
CA THR A 99 10.48 -4.46 -5.80
C THR A 99 11.31 -5.31 -4.85
N GLY A 100 10.89 -6.55 -4.59
CA GLY A 100 11.66 -7.47 -3.76
C GLY A 100 11.14 -8.90 -3.79
N PHE A 101 12.06 -9.86 -3.84
CA PHE A 101 11.75 -11.28 -3.75
C PHE A 101 12.76 -12.02 -2.89
N LYS A 102 12.27 -12.73 -1.90
CA LYS A 102 13.05 -13.65 -1.08
C LYS A 102 12.34 -14.98 -1.03
N GLN A 103 12.96 -16.00 -1.65
CA GLN A 103 12.49 -17.36 -1.55
C GLN A 103 13.03 -18.02 -0.30
N GLY A 104 12.14 -18.48 0.55
CA GLY A 104 12.50 -19.21 1.76
C GLY A 104 12.50 -20.72 1.56
N SER A 105 13.10 -21.44 2.49
CA SER A 105 13.10 -22.90 2.54
C SER A 105 11.93 -23.41 3.39
N ALA A 106 11.14 -24.35 2.87
CA ALA A 106 10.09 -25.03 3.63
C ALA A 106 10.66 -25.78 4.84
N MET A 107 11.83 -26.42 4.67
CA MET A 107 12.51 -27.14 5.74
C MET A 107 13.01 -26.20 6.84
N ALA A 108 13.57 -25.03 6.47
CA ALA A 108 14.02 -24.05 7.46
C ALA A 108 12.85 -23.47 8.29
N ARG A 109 11.63 -23.40 7.71
CA ARG A 109 10.42 -22.96 8.46
C ARG A 109 9.97 -23.95 9.53
N GLN A 110 10.31 -25.23 9.39
CA GLN A 110 9.99 -26.26 10.40
C GLN A 110 10.88 -26.14 11.64
N VAL A 111 12.08 -25.59 11.49
CA VAL A 111 13.07 -25.49 12.58
C VAL A 111 12.98 -24.15 13.29
N THR A 112 12.77 -23.06 12.55
CA THR A 112 12.68 -21.70 13.13
C THR A 112 11.59 -20.87 12.48
N THR A 113 10.92 -20.02 13.27
CA THR A 113 9.88 -19.11 12.78
C THR A 113 10.44 -17.94 11.96
N VAL A 114 11.75 -17.68 12.00
CA VAL A 114 12.40 -16.53 11.36
C VAL A 114 13.12 -16.95 10.09
N ALA A 115 13.80 -18.10 10.11
CA ALA A 115 14.47 -18.65 8.92
C ALA A 115 13.44 -19.26 7.96
N GLY A 116 13.71 -19.16 6.67
CA GLY A 116 12.89 -19.80 5.64
C GLY A 116 11.63 -19.05 5.20
N LYS A 117 11.43 -17.80 5.61
CA LYS A 117 10.32 -16.98 5.13
C LYS A 117 10.44 -16.72 3.62
N THR A 118 9.33 -16.94 2.89
CA THR A 118 9.18 -16.41 1.53
C THR A 118 8.47 -15.06 1.62
N SER A 119 9.01 -14.06 0.95
CA SER A 119 8.35 -12.75 0.83
C SER A 119 8.46 -12.22 -0.59
N ILE A 120 7.41 -11.56 -1.04
CA ILE A 120 7.33 -10.89 -2.33
C ILE A 120 6.84 -9.47 -2.06
N LYS A 121 7.60 -8.48 -2.49
CA LYS A 121 7.23 -7.07 -2.40
C LYS A 121 6.95 -6.54 -3.77
N VAL A 122 5.89 -5.75 -3.91
CA VAL A 122 5.55 -5.08 -5.16
C VAL A 122 5.12 -3.65 -4.91
N HIS A 123 5.43 -2.80 -5.86
CA HIS A 123 4.83 -1.50 -6.01
C HIS A 123 3.60 -1.62 -6.92
N ILE A 124 2.48 -1.06 -6.50
CA ILE A 124 1.26 -1.02 -7.29
C ILE A 124 0.89 0.42 -7.61
N GLU A 125 0.42 0.64 -8.84
CA GLU A 125 -0.14 1.91 -9.29
C GLU A 125 -1.47 1.67 -9.98
N VAL A 126 -2.45 2.52 -9.70
CA VAL A 126 -3.71 2.62 -10.44
C VAL A 126 -3.68 3.89 -11.26
N VAL A 127 -3.65 3.74 -12.58
CA VAL A 127 -3.38 4.83 -13.51
C VAL A 127 -4.53 4.99 -14.49
N LYS A 128 -4.95 6.22 -14.76
CA LYS A 128 -5.91 6.53 -15.85
C LYS A 128 -5.23 6.47 -17.22
N GLY A 129 -6.03 6.43 -18.27
CA GLY A 129 -5.54 6.46 -19.65
C GLY A 129 -4.72 7.69 -20.03
N ASP A 130 -4.90 8.82 -19.32
CA ASP A 130 -4.12 10.06 -19.46
C ASP A 130 -2.79 10.05 -18.66
N GLY A 131 -2.48 8.95 -17.99
CA GLY A 131 -1.28 8.82 -17.15
C GLY A 131 -1.44 9.30 -15.71
N THR A 132 -2.60 9.83 -15.33
CA THR A 132 -2.86 10.28 -13.95
C THR A 132 -2.87 9.11 -12.98
N VAL A 133 -1.99 9.15 -11.96
CA VAL A 133 -1.95 8.15 -10.89
C VAL A 133 -3.05 8.45 -9.87
N LEU A 134 -4.02 7.55 -9.74
CA LEU A 134 -5.12 7.66 -8.79
C LEU A 134 -4.76 7.14 -7.40
N ALA A 135 -3.99 6.05 -7.36
CA ALA A 135 -3.50 5.42 -6.15
C ALA A 135 -2.18 4.72 -6.42
N GLN A 136 -1.31 4.71 -5.43
CA GLN A 136 -0.06 3.94 -5.43
C GLN A 136 0.23 3.42 -4.03
N LYS A 137 0.84 2.25 -3.94
CA LYS A 137 1.21 1.66 -2.64
C LYS A 137 2.22 0.53 -2.80
N ASP A 138 3.13 0.42 -1.83
CA ASP A 138 3.94 -0.76 -1.66
C ASP A 138 3.18 -1.80 -0.83
N VAL A 139 3.12 -3.02 -1.33
CA VAL A 139 2.46 -4.14 -0.67
C VAL A 139 3.38 -5.35 -0.62
N GLU A 140 3.15 -6.21 0.36
CA GLU A 140 3.98 -7.38 0.57
C GLU A 140 3.10 -8.61 0.86
N GLY A 141 3.48 -9.74 0.26
CA GLY A 141 2.96 -11.07 0.58
C GLY A 141 4.02 -11.94 1.25
N LYS A 142 3.62 -12.68 2.30
CA LYS A 142 4.54 -13.47 3.13
C LYS A 142 4.01 -14.86 3.43
N VAL A 143 4.93 -15.84 3.49
CA VAL A 143 4.67 -17.13 4.16
C VAL A 143 5.52 -17.18 5.43
N ARG A 144 4.86 -17.19 6.59
CA ARG A 144 5.56 -17.11 7.90
C ARG A 144 5.79 -18.45 8.56
N PHE A 145 4.82 -19.35 8.55
CA PHE A 145 4.85 -20.58 9.34
C PHE A 145 4.82 -21.83 8.47
N PHE A 146 3.64 -22.29 8.10
CA PHE A 146 3.46 -23.50 7.31
C PHE A 146 2.95 -23.16 5.91
N GLY A 147 3.27 -23.99 4.95
CA GLY A 147 2.79 -23.88 3.58
C GLY A 147 3.90 -23.76 2.57
N GLU A 148 3.53 -23.94 1.32
CA GLU A 148 4.40 -23.80 0.18
C GLU A 148 4.78 -22.34 -0.10
N ASN A 149 5.88 -22.12 -0.78
CA ASN A 149 6.35 -20.78 -1.14
C ASN A 149 5.31 -19.99 -1.95
N MET A 150 4.53 -20.69 -2.80
CA MET A 150 3.45 -20.09 -3.60
C MET A 150 2.35 -19.45 -2.75
N ARG A 151 2.22 -19.80 -1.49
CA ARG A 151 1.25 -19.18 -0.58
C ARG A 151 1.50 -17.68 -0.38
N ALA A 152 2.74 -17.20 -0.61
CA ALA A 152 3.05 -15.79 -0.58
C ALA A 152 2.33 -15.00 -1.69
N THR A 153 1.98 -15.64 -2.81
CA THR A 153 1.25 -15.00 -3.91
C THR A 153 -0.21 -14.70 -3.52
N PHE A 154 -0.87 -15.59 -2.78
CA PHE A 154 -2.20 -15.35 -2.24
C PHE A 154 -2.22 -14.21 -1.22
N ASP A 155 -1.26 -14.20 -0.30
CA ASP A 155 -1.15 -13.15 0.71
C ASP A 155 -0.89 -11.78 0.05
N LEU A 156 -0.04 -11.75 -0.97
CA LEU A 156 0.21 -10.56 -1.78
C LEU A 156 -1.06 -10.07 -2.49
N SER A 157 -1.79 -10.97 -3.16
CA SER A 157 -2.99 -10.63 -3.91
C SER A 157 -4.09 -10.06 -3.00
N LYS A 158 -4.24 -10.61 -1.78
CA LYS A 158 -5.10 -10.02 -0.75
C LYS A 158 -4.64 -8.63 -0.32
N SER A 159 -3.32 -8.43 -0.21
CA SER A 159 -2.76 -7.12 0.13
C SER A 159 -3.01 -6.10 -0.97
N ILE A 160 -2.94 -6.50 -2.25
CA ILE A 160 -3.30 -5.66 -3.41
C ILE A 160 -4.79 -5.28 -3.32
N ALA A 161 -5.68 -6.25 -3.19
CA ALA A 161 -7.12 -6.01 -3.09
C ALA A 161 -7.49 -5.12 -1.89
N LYS A 162 -6.80 -5.28 -0.76
CA LYS A 162 -6.94 -4.42 0.42
C LYS A 162 -6.50 -2.99 0.11
N ALA A 163 -5.37 -2.80 -0.57
CA ALA A 163 -4.89 -1.47 -0.95
C ALA A 163 -5.89 -0.74 -1.86
N LEU A 164 -6.54 -1.45 -2.78
CA LEU A 164 -7.62 -0.87 -3.60
C LEU A 164 -8.81 -0.43 -2.75
N LYS A 165 -9.26 -1.25 -1.78
CA LYS A 165 -10.34 -0.90 -0.84
C LYS A 165 -10.01 0.30 0.05
N GLU A 166 -8.75 0.53 0.35
CA GLU A 166 -8.31 1.67 1.16
C GLU A 166 -8.30 2.98 0.37
N ASN A 167 -8.28 2.92 -0.96
CA ASN A 167 -8.26 4.09 -1.84
C ASN A 167 -9.60 4.35 -2.53
N PHE A 168 -10.41 3.31 -2.73
CA PHE A 168 -11.66 3.40 -3.48
C PHE A 168 -12.84 2.90 -2.66
N GLN A 169 -13.97 3.59 -2.77
CA GLN A 169 -15.26 3.14 -2.24
C GLN A 169 -16.10 2.51 -3.35
N LYS A 170 -16.90 1.54 -2.95
CA LYS A 170 -17.84 0.88 -3.86
C LYS A 170 -18.76 1.91 -4.52
N PRO A 171 -19.06 1.81 -5.82
CA PRO A 171 -20.02 2.67 -6.47
C PRO A 171 -21.37 2.60 -5.73
N ALA A 172 -22.02 3.75 -5.58
CA ALA A 172 -23.38 3.76 -5.06
C ALA A 172 -24.27 2.92 -5.98
N PRO A 173 -25.21 2.11 -5.45
CA PRO A 173 -26.13 1.41 -6.30
C PRO A 173 -26.87 2.43 -7.16
N ALA A 174 -26.89 2.21 -8.48
CA ALA A 174 -27.68 3.06 -9.38
C ALA A 174 -29.11 3.10 -8.85
N GLY A 175 -29.58 4.31 -8.49
CA GLY A 175 -30.93 4.49 -7.99
C GLY A 175 -31.90 3.87 -8.97
N LYS A 176 -32.78 2.99 -8.47
CA LYS A 176 -33.91 2.50 -9.25
C LYS A 176 -34.81 3.70 -9.51
N SER A 177 -34.75 4.20 -10.72
CA SER A 177 -35.74 5.16 -11.25
C SER A 177 -37.02 4.45 -11.51
#